data_6e87e075b3fe38d309af8a4fb6c1c581
#
_entry.id   6e87e075b3fe38d309af8a4fb6c1c581
#
_cell.length_a   1.000
_cell.length_b   1.000
_cell.length_c   1.000
_cell.angle_alpha   90.00
_cell.angle_beta   90.00
_cell.angle_gamma   90.00
#
_symmetry.space_group_name_H-M   'P 1'
#
loop_
_entity.id
_entity.type
_entity.pdbx_description
1 polymer ?
#
loop_
_entity_poly.entity_id
_entity_poly.type
_entity_poly.pdbx_seq_one_letter_code
_entity_poly.pdbx_strand_id
1 'polypeptide(L)'
;MTRELLLSVAITIASVTATAAACSGNPDALGTARTIEIDARSTPRVGRKQFPSTLPLHAKELVLTFDDGPWPSTTPKILDVLKSECVHVTFFLLGRNVTANPQLARRALAEGHSMGHHSYSHPLLDRMPLAKAEAEIDRGIAADEIALYGERQSTPKTPFFRFPGFASNGPLLSRMSERGLVVFGADVWASDWVQMTPEEELHLILSRIERLGRGIVLFHDTKAQTAQMLPAFLREIKKRGYRVVHVVPAQEHGTAR
;
A
#
# COMPACT_ATOMS: atom_id res chain seq x y z
N MET A 1 19.38 23.31 59.64
CA MET A 1 18.21 23.60 58.76
C MET A 1 18.77 23.80 57.33
N THR A 2 18.89 22.75 56.60
CA THR A 2 19.38 22.74 55.22
C THR A 2 18.21 22.74 54.24
N ARG A 3 18.08 23.82 53.45
CA ARG A 3 17.04 23.95 52.39
C ARG A 3 17.55 23.26 51.13
N GLU A 4 16.93 22.19 50.74
CA GLU A 4 17.12 21.59 49.41
C GLU A 4 16.42 22.42 48.34
N LEU A 5 17.15 22.88 47.35
CA LEU A 5 16.58 23.51 46.13
C LEU A 5 16.23 22.40 45.12
N LEU A 6 14.94 22.19 44.89
CA LEU A 6 14.45 21.36 43.83
C LEU A 6 14.53 22.12 42.50
N LEU A 7 15.43 21.72 41.63
CA LEU A 7 15.53 22.22 40.26
C LEU A 7 14.55 21.48 39.38
N SER A 8 13.46 22.14 38.97
CA SER A 8 12.51 21.61 38.00
C SER A 8 13.05 21.80 36.59
N VAL A 9 13.43 20.72 35.94
CA VAL A 9 13.78 20.71 34.51
C VAL A 9 12.50 20.64 33.69
N ALA A 10 12.14 21.71 33.03
CA ALA A 10 11.05 21.75 32.06
C ALA A 10 11.53 21.13 30.73
N ILE A 11 11.03 19.94 30.39
CA ILE A 11 11.27 19.31 29.10
C ILE A 11 10.30 19.95 28.08
N THR A 12 10.80 20.81 27.24
CA THR A 12 10.06 21.37 26.09
C THR A 12 10.01 20.32 24.99
N ILE A 13 8.88 19.67 24.79
CA ILE A 13 8.61 18.80 23.65
C ILE A 13 8.37 19.71 22.44
N ALA A 14 9.34 19.85 21.57
CA ALA A 14 9.18 20.49 20.28
C ALA A 14 8.35 19.57 19.38
N SER A 15 7.07 19.92 19.14
CA SER A 15 6.24 19.27 18.15
C SER A 15 6.76 19.61 16.76
N VAL A 16 7.48 18.68 16.11
CA VAL A 16 7.83 18.78 14.70
C VAL A 16 6.56 18.55 13.90
N THR A 17 5.89 19.61 13.49
CA THR A 17 4.86 19.54 12.44
C THR A 17 5.57 19.34 11.12
N ALA A 18 5.60 18.10 10.62
CA ALA A 18 6.00 17.84 9.25
C ALA A 18 4.99 18.53 8.33
N THR A 19 5.35 19.68 7.80
CA THR A 19 4.62 20.32 6.69
C THR A 19 4.74 19.38 5.49
N ALA A 20 3.61 18.90 4.96
CA ALA A 20 3.58 18.19 3.70
C ALA A 20 4.34 19.04 2.66
N ALA A 21 5.33 18.44 1.99
CA ALA A 21 6.06 19.14 0.94
C ALA A 21 5.05 19.60 -0.12
N ALA A 22 5.04 20.91 -0.42
CA ALA A 22 4.13 21.47 -1.42
C ALA A 22 4.34 20.75 -2.76
N CYS A 23 3.25 20.30 -3.37
CA CYS A 23 3.30 19.63 -4.66
C CYS A 23 3.79 20.63 -5.72
N SER A 24 4.97 20.37 -6.29
CA SER A 24 5.53 21.25 -7.32
C SER A 24 4.59 21.34 -8.53
N GLY A 25 4.08 22.53 -8.80
CA GLY A 25 3.19 22.78 -9.94
C GLY A 25 1.68 22.60 -9.68
N ASN A 26 1.27 22.10 -8.50
CA ASN A 26 -0.15 22.01 -8.12
C ASN A 26 -0.35 22.38 -6.64
N PRO A 27 -0.60 23.66 -6.34
CA PRO A 27 -0.82 24.12 -4.96
C PRO A 27 -2.11 23.53 -4.34
N ASP A 28 -3.03 23.09 -5.18
CA ASP A 28 -4.30 22.47 -4.78
C ASP A 28 -4.25 20.94 -4.77
N ALA A 29 -3.08 20.32 -4.87
CA ALA A 29 -2.94 18.87 -4.81
C ALA A 29 -3.52 18.30 -3.51
N LEU A 30 -4.04 17.08 -3.56
CA LEU A 30 -4.47 16.33 -2.37
C LEU A 30 -3.28 16.05 -1.45
N GLY A 31 -2.16 15.65 -2.02
CA GLY A 31 -0.94 15.30 -1.32
C GLY A 31 -1.03 14.02 -0.49
N THR A 32 0.13 13.58 -0.01
CA THR A 32 0.25 12.53 1.00
C THR A 32 0.38 13.17 2.38
N ALA A 33 -0.63 12.99 3.23
CA ALA A 33 -0.72 13.70 4.51
C ALA A 33 0.32 13.27 5.53
N ARG A 34 0.67 11.99 5.55
CA ARG A 34 1.72 11.39 6.39
C ARG A 34 2.12 10.01 5.88
N THR A 35 3.22 9.50 6.44
CA THR A 35 3.67 8.12 6.21
C THR A 35 3.53 7.31 7.50
N ILE A 36 3.16 6.04 7.37
CA ILE A 36 3.17 5.05 8.45
C ILE A 36 4.25 4.02 8.14
N GLU A 37 5.18 3.83 9.06
CA GLU A 37 6.14 2.73 9.01
C GLU A 37 5.50 1.45 9.57
N ILE A 38 5.70 0.32 8.88
CA ILE A 38 5.12 -0.97 9.26
C ILE A 38 6.23 -2.00 9.47
N ASP A 39 6.31 -2.52 10.68
CA ASP A 39 7.18 -3.64 11.06
C ASP A 39 6.36 -4.94 11.10
N ALA A 40 6.80 -5.95 10.37
CA ALA A 40 6.15 -7.25 10.28
C ALA A 40 6.05 -7.97 11.64
N ARG A 41 6.96 -7.72 12.58
CA ARG A 41 6.94 -8.32 13.92
C ARG A 41 5.79 -7.80 14.78
N SER A 42 5.51 -6.51 14.69
CA SER A 42 4.43 -5.87 15.44
C SER A 42 3.10 -5.85 14.70
N THR A 43 3.15 -5.86 13.37
CA THR A 43 1.98 -5.71 12.50
C THR A 43 2.01 -6.73 11.35
N PRO A 44 1.92 -8.04 11.64
CA PRO A 44 2.07 -9.07 10.61
C PRO A 44 0.90 -9.13 9.62
N ARG A 45 -0.27 -8.60 9.98
CA ARG A 45 -1.50 -8.69 9.17
C ARG A 45 -2.39 -7.46 9.37
N VAL A 46 -2.91 -6.91 8.28
CA VAL A 46 -3.78 -5.72 8.30
C VAL A 46 -4.91 -5.84 7.28
N GLY A 47 -6.07 -5.20 7.58
CA GLY A 47 -7.23 -5.15 6.69
C GLY A 47 -8.42 -5.96 7.19
N ARG A 48 -9.44 -5.28 7.69
CA ARG A 48 -10.58 -5.86 8.44
C ARG A 48 -11.51 -6.77 7.63
N LYS A 49 -11.38 -6.78 6.31
CA LYS A 49 -12.11 -7.75 5.48
C LYS A 49 -11.57 -9.18 5.64
N GLN A 50 -10.29 -9.32 6.01
CA GLN A 50 -9.60 -10.60 6.14
C GLN A 50 -9.06 -10.86 7.56
N PHE A 51 -8.77 -9.80 8.32
CA PHE A 51 -8.10 -9.90 9.61
C PHE A 51 -8.82 -9.08 10.70
N PRO A 52 -8.62 -9.39 11.99
CA PRO A 52 -9.29 -8.65 13.09
C PRO A 52 -8.87 -7.18 13.19
N SER A 53 -7.68 -6.83 12.70
CA SER A 53 -7.09 -5.50 12.83
C SER A 53 -6.79 -4.87 11.48
N THR A 54 -6.59 -3.55 11.49
CA THR A 54 -6.09 -2.79 10.36
C THR A 54 -5.03 -1.79 10.82
N LEU A 55 -4.56 -0.94 9.93
CA LEU A 55 -3.57 0.09 10.20
C LEU A 55 -4.09 1.13 11.23
N PRO A 56 -3.17 1.78 11.99
CA PRO A 56 -3.53 2.81 12.98
C PRO A 56 -3.89 4.13 12.28
N LEU A 57 -5.01 4.12 11.56
CA LEU A 57 -5.53 5.26 10.83
C LEU A 57 -6.42 6.13 11.70
N HIS A 58 -6.27 7.45 11.56
CA HIS A 58 -7.21 8.42 12.12
C HIS A 58 -8.49 8.48 11.28
N ALA A 59 -9.54 9.14 11.81
CA ALA A 59 -10.74 9.39 11.04
C ALA A 59 -10.41 10.12 9.73
N LYS A 60 -11.08 9.70 8.65
CA LYS A 60 -10.87 10.22 7.28
C LYS A 60 -9.46 10.00 6.71
N GLU A 61 -8.71 9.00 7.18
CA GLU A 61 -7.46 8.58 6.57
C GLU A 61 -7.65 7.33 5.72
N LEU A 62 -7.11 7.38 4.50
CA LEU A 62 -7.16 6.30 3.52
C LEU A 62 -5.75 5.91 3.09
N VAL A 63 -5.49 4.62 3.03
CA VAL A 63 -4.32 4.04 2.36
C VAL A 63 -4.80 3.48 1.03
N LEU A 64 -4.34 4.05 -0.08
CA LEU A 64 -4.73 3.60 -1.41
C LEU A 64 -3.78 2.49 -1.88
N THR A 65 -4.35 1.40 -2.38
CA THR A 65 -3.60 0.25 -2.88
C THR A 65 -4.13 -0.21 -4.22
N PHE A 66 -3.22 -0.65 -5.10
CA PHE A 66 -3.53 -1.14 -6.44
C PHE A 66 -2.92 -2.52 -6.65
N ASP A 67 -3.71 -3.46 -7.13
CA ASP A 67 -3.29 -4.84 -7.37
C ASP A 67 -3.16 -5.15 -8.87
N ASP A 68 -2.48 -6.24 -9.19
CA ASP A 68 -2.35 -6.91 -10.49
C ASP A 68 -1.37 -6.28 -11.50
N GLY A 69 -0.97 -5.03 -11.33
CA GLY A 69 -0.07 -4.36 -12.27
C GLY A 69 1.38 -4.88 -12.29
N PRO A 70 2.22 -4.20 -13.09
CA PRO A 70 1.89 -3.07 -13.97
C PRO A 70 1.23 -3.48 -15.28
N TRP A 71 0.36 -2.63 -15.81
CA TRP A 71 -0.34 -2.86 -17.08
C TRP A 71 -0.16 -1.70 -18.05
N PRO A 72 0.32 -1.93 -19.30
CA PRO A 72 0.77 -0.86 -20.20
C PRO A 72 -0.28 0.19 -20.56
N SER A 73 -1.56 -0.18 -20.63
CA SER A 73 -2.62 0.74 -21.06
C SER A 73 -3.22 1.60 -19.94
N THR A 74 -3.00 1.23 -18.68
CA THR A 74 -3.67 1.82 -17.52
C THR A 74 -2.72 2.33 -16.45
N THR A 75 -1.70 1.55 -16.06
CA THR A 75 -0.74 1.95 -15.00
C THR A 75 -0.07 3.30 -15.29
N PRO A 76 0.38 3.64 -16.52
CA PRO A 76 0.93 4.97 -16.78
C PRO A 76 -0.04 6.12 -16.49
N LYS A 77 -1.32 5.95 -16.82
CA LYS A 77 -2.37 6.97 -16.58
C LYS A 77 -2.62 7.16 -15.08
N ILE A 78 -2.63 6.06 -14.32
CA ILE A 78 -2.76 6.10 -12.87
C ILE A 78 -1.57 6.83 -12.24
N LEU A 79 -0.34 6.50 -12.65
CA LEU A 79 0.87 7.17 -12.19
C LEU A 79 0.86 8.67 -12.50
N ASP A 80 0.45 9.08 -13.72
CA ASP A 80 0.34 10.49 -14.10
C ASP A 80 -0.63 11.25 -13.17
N VAL A 81 -1.77 10.65 -12.84
CA VAL A 81 -2.77 11.22 -11.92
C VAL A 81 -2.21 11.32 -10.50
N LEU A 82 -1.61 10.24 -9.97
CA LEU A 82 -1.03 10.22 -8.63
C LEU A 82 0.09 11.26 -8.50
N LYS A 83 0.93 11.38 -9.52
CA LYS A 83 2.00 12.39 -9.59
C LYS A 83 1.45 13.79 -9.58
N SER A 84 0.41 14.08 -10.38
CA SER A 84 -0.21 15.42 -10.43
C SER A 84 -0.85 15.85 -9.11
N GLU A 85 -1.27 14.88 -8.29
CA GLU A 85 -1.85 15.09 -6.97
C GLU A 85 -0.85 14.89 -5.81
N CYS A 86 0.44 14.58 -6.09
CA CYS A 86 1.48 14.25 -5.11
C CYS A 86 1.04 13.18 -4.10
N VAL A 87 0.34 12.18 -4.56
CA VAL A 87 -0.20 11.09 -3.75
C VAL A 87 0.68 9.85 -3.90
N HIS A 88 1.22 9.35 -2.78
CA HIS A 88 1.92 8.07 -2.74
C HIS A 88 0.98 6.95 -2.31
N VAL A 89 1.12 5.80 -2.96
CA VAL A 89 0.26 4.62 -2.77
C VAL A 89 1.11 3.34 -2.68
N THR A 90 0.47 2.19 -2.48
CA THR A 90 1.12 0.88 -2.58
C THR A 90 0.59 0.11 -3.78
N PHE A 91 1.50 -0.41 -4.63
CA PHE A 91 1.18 -1.34 -5.70
C PHE A 91 1.55 -2.76 -5.27
N PHE A 92 0.63 -3.70 -5.37
CA PHE A 92 0.87 -5.13 -5.19
C PHE A 92 1.03 -5.79 -6.55
N LEU A 93 2.28 -6.07 -6.89
CA LEU A 93 2.70 -6.42 -8.24
C LEU A 93 2.52 -7.90 -8.54
N LEU A 94 2.06 -8.23 -9.75
CA LEU A 94 2.14 -9.58 -10.30
C LEU A 94 3.47 -9.81 -11.00
N GLY A 95 4.24 -10.77 -10.55
CA GLY A 95 5.58 -11.05 -11.08
C GLY A 95 5.62 -11.24 -12.60
N ARG A 96 4.60 -11.89 -13.21
CA ARG A 96 4.51 -12.02 -14.67
C ARG A 96 4.35 -10.69 -15.39
N ASN A 97 3.60 -9.75 -14.81
CA ASN A 97 3.34 -8.45 -15.40
C ASN A 97 4.56 -7.53 -15.24
N VAL A 98 5.23 -7.63 -14.10
CA VAL A 98 6.52 -6.95 -13.88
C VAL A 98 7.58 -7.45 -14.83
N THR A 99 7.69 -8.77 -15.04
CA THR A 99 8.63 -9.36 -16.01
C THR A 99 8.38 -8.83 -17.42
N ALA A 100 7.11 -8.67 -17.81
CA ALA A 100 6.74 -8.15 -19.12
C ALA A 100 6.94 -6.62 -19.25
N ASN A 101 6.83 -5.87 -18.15
CA ASN A 101 6.83 -4.40 -18.15
C ASN A 101 7.70 -3.82 -17.01
N PRO A 102 8.98 -4.19 -16.89
CA PRO A 102 9.82 -3.81 -15.74
C PRO A 102 10.03 -2.30 -15.63
N GLN A 103 10.00 -1.58 -16.75
CA GLN A 103 10.15 -0.12 -16.77
C GLN A 103 8.98 0.61 -16.09
N LEU A 104 7.75 0.06 -16.13
CA LEU A 104 6.60 0.65 -15.44
C LEU A 104 6.68 0.44 -13.92
N ALA A 105 7.11 -0.73 -13.47
CA ALA A 105 7.34 -0.99 -12.06
C ALA A 105 8.45 -0.07 -11.51
N ARG A 106 9.57 0.08 -12.25
CA ARG A 106 10.64 1.02 -11.87
C ARG A 106 10.18 2.47 -11.87
N ARG A 107 9.31 2.88 -12.80
CA ARG A 107 8.71 4.20 -12.79
C ARG A 107 7.90 4.43 -11.51
N ALA A 108 7.03 3.50 -11.13
CA ALA A 108 6.24 3.59 -9.91
C ALA A 108 7.13 3.70 -8.66
N LEU A 109 8.20 2.89 -8.57
CA LEU A 109 9.18 2.97 -7.48
C LEU A 109 9.90 4.33 -7.47
N ALA A 110 10.36 4.83 -8.62
CA ALA A 110 11.05 6.12 -8.74
C ALA A 110 10.15 7.32 -8.41
N GLU A 111 8.84 7.20 -8.59
CA GLU A 111 7.84 8.19 -8.20
C GLU A 111 7.45 8.09 -6.70
N GLY A 112 8.13 7.23 -5.91
CA GLY A 112 8.01 7.17 -4.46
C GLY A 112 6.89 6.28 -3.94
N HIS A 113 6.29 5.44 -4.77
CA HIS A 113 5.28 4.47 -4.33
C HIS A 113 5.92 3.24 -3.66
N SER A 114 5.20 2.59 -2.76
CA SER A 114 5.61 1.30 -2.19
C SER A 114 5.25 0.14 -3.11
N MET A 115 6.18 -0.82 -3.26
CA MET A 115 6.05 -1.97 -4.16
C MET A 115 5.91 -3.27 -3.37
N GLY A 116 4.67 -3.68 -3.07
CA GLY A 116 4.36 -4.99 -2.48
C GLY A 116 4.27 -6.10 -3.54
N HIS A 117 4.09 -7.33 -3.09
CA HIS A 117 4.08 -8.54 -3.91
C HIS A 117 2.69 -9.19 -3.95
N HIS A 118 2.31 -9.76 -5.11
CA HIS A 118 0.99 -10.36 -5.34
C HIS A 118 1.07 -11.73 -6.03
N SER A 119 2.05 -12.57 -5.71
CA SER A 119 2.43 -13.81 -6.38
C SER A 119 2.96 -13.60 -7.82
N TYR A 120 3.23 -14.69 -8.54
CA TYR A 120 3.69 -14.59 -9.92
C TYR A 120 2.56 -14.51 -10.93
N SER A 121 1.54 -15.39 -10.83
CA SER A 121 0.52 -15.58 -11.87
C SER A 121 -0.93 -15.47 -11.38
N HIS A 122 -1.15 -15.08 -10.12
CA HIS A 122 -2.46 -14.88 -9.52
C HIS A 122 -3.33 -16.12 -9.30
N PRO A 123 -2.81 -17.30 -8.89
CA PRO A 123 -3.66 -18.41 -8.50
C PRO A 123 -4.27 -18.18 -7.10
N LEU A 124 -5.36 -18.89 -6.80
CA LEU A 124 -5.89 -18.96 -5.44
C LEU A 124 -4.98 -19.90 -4.62
N LEU A 125 -4.07 -19.31 -3.84
CA LEU A 125 -2.97 -20.02 -3.19
C LEU A 125 -3.43 -21.02 -2.12
N ASP A 126 -4.56 -20.75 -1.47
CA ASP A 126 -5.17 -21.64 -0.46
C ASP A 126 -5.67 -22.98 -1.04
N ARG A 127 -5.87 -23.05 -2.37
CA ARG A 127 -6.31 -24.24 -3.11
C ARG A 127 -5.15 -25.07 -3.66
N MET A 128 -3.92 -24.63 -3.43
CA MET A 128 -2.72 -25.30 -3.91
C MET A 128 -2.06 -26.12 -2.80
N PRO A 129 -1.33 -27.20 -3.13
CA PRO A 129 -0.39 -27.81 -2.19
C PRO A 129 0.60 -26.74 -1.68
N LEU A 130 0.90 -26.73 -0.38
CA LEU A 130 1.69 -25.69 0.28
C LEU A 130 3.00 -25.40 -0.47
N ALA A 131 3.77 -26.43 -0.81
CA ALA A 131 5.03 -26.24 -1.53
C ALA A 131 4.89 -25.59 -2.91
N LYS A 132 3.77 -25.82 -3.61
CA LYS A 132 3.47 -25.16 -4.90
C LYS A 132 3.07 -23.71 -4.69
N ALA A 133 2.30 -23.42 -3.64
CA ALA A 133 1.93 -22.06 -3.28
C ALA A 133 3.17 -21.24 -2.87
N GLU A 134 4.06 -21.82 -2.07
CA GLU A 134 5.34 -21.18 -1.69
C GLU A 134 6.20 -20.90 -2.94
N ALA A 135 6.33 -21.84 -3.86
CA ALA A 135 7.08 -21.65 -5.11
C ALA A 135 6.49 -20.52 -5.99
N GLU A 136 5.17 -20.40 -6.03
CA GLU A 136 4.46 -19.35 -6.76
C GLU A 136 4.70 -17.97 -6.12
N ILE A 137 4.70 -17.89 -4.80
CA ILE A 137 5.04 -16.68 -4.03
C ILE A 137 6.50 -16.30 -4.27
N ASP A 138 7.42 -17.27 -4.13
CA ASP A 138 8.86 -17.03 -4.30
C ASP A 138 9.22 -16.56 -5.70
N ARG A 139 8.57 -17.14 -6.70
CA ARG A 139 8.73 -16.73 -8.09
C ARG A 139 8.25 -15.29 -8.31
N GLY A 140 7.13 -14.91 -7.70
CA GLY A 140 6.60 -13.55 -7.77
C GLY A 140 7.56 -12.54 -7.15
N ILE A 141 7.94 -12.78 -5.89
CA ILE A 141 8.88 -11.91 -5.17
C ILE A 141 10.21 -11.77 -5.94
N ALA A 142 10.77 -12.88 -6.43
CA ALA A 142 12.02 -12.85 -7.18
C ALA A 142 11.91 -12.04 -8.47
N ALA A 143 10.80 -12.17 -9.20
CA ALA A 143 10.56 -11.39 -10.42
C ALA A 143 10.48 -9.89 -10.14
N ASP A 144 9.75 -9.52 -9.08
CA ASP A 144 9.59 -8.13 -8.66
C ASP A 144 10.93 -7.52 -8.22
N GLU A 145 11.66 -8.20 -7.33
CA GLU A 145 12.96 -7.73 -6.80
C GLU A 145 13.99 -7.55 -7.93
N ILE A 146 14.10 -8.51 -8.83
CA ILE A 146 15.01 -8.41 -10.00
C ILE A 146 14.62 -7.22 -10.88
N ALA A 147 13.34 -7.04 -11.15
CA ALA A 147 12.89 -5.96 -12.01
C ALA A 147 13.08 -4.58 -11.37
N LEU A 148 12.84 -4.45 -10.07
CA LEU A 148 12.92 -3.19 -9.33
C LEU A 148 14.36 -2.81 -8.97
N TYR A 149 15.17 -3.78 -8.56
CA TYR A 149 16.47 -3.54 -7.92
C TYR A 149 17.66 -4.22 -8.63
N GLY A 150 17.41 -5.01 -9.67
CA GLY A 150 18.43 -5.69 -10.45
C GLY A 150 18.87 -7.04 -9.89
N GLU A 151 18.49 -7.40 -8.69
CA GLU A 151 18.88 -8.64 -8.03
C GLU A 151 17.79 -9.17 -7.10
N ARG A 152 17.83 -10.47 -6.81
CA ARG A 152 16.98 -11.09 -5.78
C ARG A 152 17.59 -10.83 -4.41
N GLN A 153 16.79 -10.30 -3.49
CA GLN A 153 17.16 -10.15 -2.10
C GLN A 153 16.74 -11.39 -1.27
N SER A 154 17.46 -11.68 -0.18
CA SER A 154 17.08 -12.70 0.79
C SER A 154 15.79 -12.31 1.52
N THR A 155 15.65 -11.04 1.85
CA THR A 155 14.42 -10.42 2.37
C THR A 155 14.01 -9.31 1.39
N PRO A 156 12.75 -9.26 0.95
CA PRO A 156 12.29 -8.19 0.06
C PRO A 156 12.50 -6.81 0.67
N LYS A 157 12.91 -5.83 -0.14
CA LYS A 157 13.08 -4.44 0.32
C LYS A 157 11.78 -3.83 0.81
N THR A 158 10.64 -4.25 0.23
CA THR A 158 9.32 -3.95 0.76
C THR A 158 8.65 -5.27 1.13
N PRO A 159 8.66 -5.68 2.40
CA PRO A 159 8.15 -6.97 2.84
C PRO A 159 6.61 -6.98 2.95
N PHE A 160 5.93 -6.44 1.94
CA PHE A 160 4.48 -6.39 1.87
C PHE A 160 3.97 -7.43 0.87
N PHE A 161 2.98 -8.20 1.28
CA PHE A 161 2.38 -9.23 0.46
C PHE A 161 0.85 -9.14 0.53
N ARG A 162 0.18 -9.31 -0.62
CA ARG A 162 -1.26 -9.52 -0.67
C ARG A 162 -1.55 -10.82 -1.40
N PHE A 163 -2.38 -11.67 -0.79
CA PHE A 163 -2.81 -12.92 -1.42
C PHE A 163 -3.79 -12.65 -2.56
N PRO A 164 -3.60 -13.22 -3.76
CA PRO A 164 -4.57 -13.22 -4.85
C PRO A 164 -5.96 -13.62 -4.37
N GLY A 165 -6.98 -12.79 -4.66
CA GLY A 165 -8.35 -13.03 -4.20
C GLY A 165 -8.50 -13.15 -2.68
N PHE A 166 -7.51 -12.68 -1.91
CA PHE A 166 -7.39 -12.85 -0.45
C PHE A 166 -7.37 -14.32 0.01
N ALA A 167 -7.08 -15.26 -0.91
CA ALA A 167 -7.10 -16.69 -0.71
C ALA A 167 -5.88 -17.16 0.12
N SER A 168 -6.04 -17.16 1.42
CA SER A 168 -5.02 -17.58 2.40
C SER A 168 -5.55 -18.60 3.38
N ASN A 169 -4.66 -19.41 3.96
CA ASN A 169 -4.96 -20.36 5.02
C ASN A 169 -3.89 -20.31 6.13
N GLY A 170 -4.13 -21.00 7.23
CA GLY A 170 -3.23 -21.00 8.39
C GLY A 170 -1.78 -21.29 8.05
N PRO A 171 -1.46 -22.40 7.34
CA PRO A 171 -0.09 -22.70 6.93
C PRO A 171 0.58 -21.59 6.13
N LEU A 172 -0.08 -21.02 5.13
CA LEU A 172 0.45 -19.91 4.32
C LEU A 172 0.70 -18.66 5.17
N LEU A 173 -0.23 -18.31 6.06
CA LEU A 173 -0.08 -17.15 6.94
C LEU A 173 1.08 -17.35 7.94
N SER A 174 1.33 -18.57 8.41
CA SER A 174 2.51 -18.87 9.24
C SER A 174 3.80 -18.67 8.47
N ARG A 175 3.86 -19.14 7.21
CA ARG A 175 5.02 -18.94 6.33
C ARG A 175 5.31 -17.47 6.06
N MET A 176 4.25 -16.63 5.85
CA MET A 176 4.46 -15.20 5.69
C MET A 176 5.08 -14.55 6.94
N SER A 177 4.59 -14.94 8.14
CA SER A 177 5.12 -14.44 9.41
C SER A 177 6.57 -14.86 9.64
N GLU A 178 6.90 -16.15 9.39
CA GLU A 178 8.27 -16.71 9.49
C GLU A 178 9.27 -15.97 8.59
N ARG A 179 8.80 -15.48 7.43
CA ARG A 179 9.59 -14.74 6.45
C ARG A 179 9.63 -13.24 6.70
N GLY A 180 8.99 -12.75 7.75
CA GLY A 180 8.90 -11.32 8.06
C GLY A 180 8.07 -10.52 7.03
N LEU A 181 7.10 -11.17 6.37
CA LEU A 181 6.22 -10.51 5.43
C LEU A 181 4.94 -10.02 6.11
N VAL A 182 4.57 -8.78 5.86
CA VAL A 182 3.29 -8.21 6.27
C VAL A 182 2.22 -8.58 5.26
N VAL A 183 1.16 -9.24 5.71
CA VAL A 183 0.04 -9.61 4.85
C VAL A 183 -1.02 -8.51 4.84
N PHE A 184 -1.24 -7.93 3.68
CA PHE A 184 -2.26 -6.91 3.46
C PHE A 184 -3.57 -7.54 2.98
N GLY A 185 -4.62 -7.40 3.77
CA GLY A 185 -6.00 -7.44 3.34
C GLY A 185 -6.45 -6.07 2.83
N ALA A 186 -7.76 -5.83 2.89
CA ALA A 186 -8.36 -4.54 2.64
C ALA A 186 -9.41 -4.22 3.71
N ASP A 187 -9.78 -2.95 3.85
CA ASP A 187 -10.93 -2.52 4.65
C ASP A 187 -12.13 -2.25 3.74
N VAL A 188 -11.86 -1.77 2.53
CA VAL A 188 -12.86 -1.46 1.51
C VAL A 188 -12.27 -1.68 0.11
N TRP A 189 -13.09 -2.07 -0.84
CA TRP A 189 -12.70 -2.26 -2.24
C TRP A 189 -13.66 -1.58 -3.21
N ALA A 190 -13.16 -1.21 -4.39
CA ALA A 190 -13.95 -0.58 -5.46
C ALA A 190 -14.90 -1.57 -6.15
N SER A 191 -14.62 -2.86 -6.12
CA SER A 191 -15.27 -3.90 -6.94
C SER A 191 -15.03 -3.74 -8.44
N ASP A 192 -13.94 -3.11 -8.81
CA ASP A 192 -13.55 -2.78 -10.17
C ASP A 192 -13.25 -3.99 -11.08
N TRP A 193 -13.25 -5.19 -10.51
CA TRP A 193 -13.26 -6.46 -11.26
C TRP A 193 -14.63 -6.77 -11.89
N VAL A 194 -15.69 -6.07 -11.44
CA VAL A 194 -17.03 -6.13 -12.06
C VAL A 194 -17.09 -5.05 -13.12
N GLN A 195 -17.68 -5.38 -14.27
CA GLN A 195 -17.90 -4.40 -15.33
C GLN A 195 -18.90 -3.33 -14.89
N MET A 196 -18.47 -2.08 -14.90
CA MET A 196 -19.28 -0.91 -14.56
C MET A 196 -18.66 0.34 -15.23
N THR A 197 -19.42 1.42 -15.28
CA THR A 197 -18.88 2.70 -15.75
C THR A 197 -17.96 3.34 -14.69
N PRO A 198 -17.06 4.25 -15.07
CA PRO A 198 -16.24 5.01 -14.12
C PRO A 198 -17.08 5.75 -13.06
N GLU A 199 -18.25 6.25 -13.44
CA GLU A 199 -19.17 6.96 -12.56
C GLU A 199 -19.82 6.03 -11.53
N GLU A 200 -20.20 4.82 -11.95
CA GLU A 200 -20.74 3.80 -11.05
C GLU A 200 -19.68 3.32 -10.05
N GLU A 201 -18.44 3.11 -10.50
CA GLU A 201 -17.31 2.79 -9.63
C GLU A 201 -17.05 3.90 -8.60
N LEU A 202 -17.02 5.16 -9.05
CA LEU A 202 -16.85 6.32 -8.18
C LEU A 202 -17.92 6.37 -7.09
N HIS A 203 -19.18 6.26 -7.48
CA HIS A 203 -20.31 6.26 -6.54
C HIS A 203 -20.22 5.14 -5.52
N LEU A 204 -19.90 3.95 -5.98
CA LEU A 204 -19.80 2.74 -5.16
C LEU A 204 -18.69 2.88 -4.12
N ILE A 205 -17.47 3.27 -4.54
CA ILE A 205 -16.34 3.37 -3.63
C ILE A 205 -16.50 4.52 -2.63
N LEU A 206 -17.01 5.68 -3.05
CA LEU A 206 -17.27 6.81 -2.16
C LEU A 206 -18.30 6.45 -1.07
N SER A 207 -19.40 5.80 -1.44
CA SER A 207 -20.41 5.32 -0.50
C SER A 207 -19.84 4.36 0.54
N ARG A 208 -18.95 3.45 0.12
CA ARG A 208 -18.29 2.50 1.01
C ARG A 208 -17.31 3.17 1.96
N ILE A 209 -16.52 4.11 1.46
CA ILE A 209 -15.56 4.90 2.25
C ILE A 209 -16.29 5.74 3.29
N GLU A 210 -17.38 6.41 2.93
CA GLU A 210 -18.19 7.20 3.87
C GLU A 210 -18.73 6.37 5.04
N ARG A 211 -19.21 5.19 4.74
CA ARG A 211 -19.73 4.26 5.76
C ARG A 211 -18.64 3.77 6.71
N LEU A 212 -17.42 3.56 6.20
CA LEU A 212 -16.30 3.07 7.00
C LEU A 212 -15.52 4.18 7.71
N GLY A 213 -15.43 5.35 7.11
CA GLY A 213 -14.76 6.55 7.62
C GLY A 213 -13.24 6.58 7.50
N ARG A 214 -12.58 5.42 7.33
CA ARG A 214 -11.12 5.26 7.16
C ARG A 214 -10.80 3.84 6.71
N GLY A 215 -9.63 3.59 6.12
CA GLY A 215 -9.20 2.21 5.82
C GLY A 215 -8.25 2.07 4.65
N ILE A 216 -7.87 0.82 4.42
CA ILE A 216 -7.11 0.37 3.26
C ILE A 216 -8.08 0.16 2.11
N VAL A 217 -7.90 0.94 1.05
CA VAL A 217 -8.74 0.92 -0.17
C VAL A 217 -8.05 0.08 -1.23
N LEU A 218 -8.78 -0.89 -1.78
CA LEU A 218 -8.32 -1.74 -2.88
C LEU A 218 -8.91 -1.29 -4.21
N PHE A 219 -8.03 -1.08 -5.16
CA PHE A 219 -8.25 -0.93 -6.59
C PHE A 219 -7.37 -1.92 -7.38
N HIS A 220 -7.57 -2.01 -8.69
CA HIS A 220 -6.67 -2.71 -9.60
C HIS A 220 -6.20 -1.73 -10.69
N ASP A 221 -4.87 -1.58 -10.83
CA ASP A 221 -4.31 -0.68 -11.85
C ASP A 221 -4.36 -1.25 -13.28
N THR A 222 -4.86 -2.48 -13.41
CA THR A 222 -5.16 -3.12 -14.70
C THR A 222 -6.53 -2.73 -15.27
N LYS A 223 -7.36 -2.00 -14.51
CA LYS A 223 -8.74 -1.69 -14.92
C LYS A 223 -8.85 -0.31 -15.56
N ALA A 224 -9.43 -0.28 -16.77
CA ALA A 224 -9.59 0.97 -17.53
C ALA A 224 -10.55 1.94 -16.84
N GLN A 225 -11.63 1.42 -16.25
CA GLN A 225 -12.60 2.22 -15.50
C GLN A 225 -11.98 2.87 -14.28
N THR A 226 -11.12 2.16 -13.53
CA THR A 226 -10.37 2.70 -12.38
C THR A 226 -9.43 3.83 -12.82
N ALA A 227 -8.68 3.63 -13.92
CA ALA A 227 -7.79 4.67 -14.44
C ALA A 227 -8.56 5.93 -14.88
N GLN A 228 -9.79 5.79 -15.41
CA GLN A 228 -10.64 6.90 -15.80
C GLN A 228 -11.31 7.58 -14.60
N MET A 229 -11.71 6.82 -13.59
CA MET A 229 -12.39 7.29 -12.38
C MET A 229 -11.43 8.03 -11.42
N LEU A 230 -10.17 7.62 -11.35
CA LEU A 230 -9.21 8.05 -10.32
C LEU A 230 -9.10 9.59 -10.15
N PRO A 231 -9.05 10.42 -11.21
CA PRO A 231 -9.00 11.87 -11.06
C PRO A 231 -10.21 12.44 -10.31
N ALA A 232 -11.41 11.94 -10.61
CA ALA A 232 -12.63 12.33 -9.94
C ALA A 232 -12.65 11.85 -8.48
N PHE A 233 -12.19 10.63 -8.25
CA PHE A 233 -12.07 10.05 -6.91
C PHE A 233 -11.18 10.90 -5.99
N LEU A 234 -9.97 11.26 -6.44
CA LEU A 234 -9.04 12.07 -5.62
C LEU A 234 -9.63 13.44 -5.31
N ARG A 235 -10.28 14.09 -6.27
CA ARG A 235 -10.99 15.37 -6.03
C ARG A 235 -12.13 15.22 -5.01
N GLU A 236 -12.94 14.17 -5.12
CA GLU A 236 -14.09 13.96 -4.23
C GLU A 236 -13.65 13.60 -2.80
N ILE A 237 -12.64 12.76 -2.61
CA ILE A 237 -12.13 12.47 -1.27
C ILE A 237 -11.51 13.71 -0.61
N LYS A 238 -10.79 14.56 -1.38
CA LYS A 238 -10.27 15.85 -0.91
C LYS A 238 -11.42 16.76 -0.45
N LYS A 239 -12.44 16.97 -1.30
CA LYS A 239 -13.61 17.79 -0.99
C LYS A 239 -14.34 17.33 0.26
N ARG A 240 -14.37 16.01 0.53
CA ARG A 240 -14.99 15.41 1.71
C ARG A 240 -14.07 15.39 2.94
N GLY A 241 -12.87 15.96 2.83
CA GLY A 241 -11.89 16.09 3.91
C GLY A 241 -11.17 14.80 4.25
N TYR A 242 -11.12 13.83 3.35
CA TYR A 242 -10.24 12.66 3.50
C TYR A 242 -8.79 13.02 3.18
N ARG A 243 -7.88 12.27 3.78
CA ARG A 243 -6.43 12.42 3.63
C ARG A 243 -5.84 11.08 3.20
N VAL A 244 -4.88 11.11 2.29
CA VAL A 244 -4.15 9.91 1.90
C VAL A 244 -2.94 9.73 2.80
N VAL A 245 -2.74 8.51 3.27
CA VAL A 245 -1.62 8.07 4.09
C VAL A 245 -0.82 7.05 3.29
N HIS A 246 0.49 7.23 3.24
CA HIS A 246 1.41 6.28 2.62
C HIS A 246 1.92 5.28 3.65
N VAL A 247 2.16 4.03 3.24
CA VAL A 247 2.75 3.00 4.10
C VAL A 247 4.10 2.56 3.52
N VAL A 248 5.10 2.48 4.38
CA VAL A 248 6.45 2.04 4.03
C VAL A 248 6.93 0.98 5.04
N PRO A 249 7.90 0.13 4.68
CA PRO A 249 8.56 -0.73 5.65
C PRO A 249 9.23 0.10 6.74
N ALA A 250 9.14 -0.37 7.98
CA ALA A 250 9.98 0.17 9.04
C ALA A 250 11.46 -0.06 8.68
N GLN A 251 12.28 0.97 8.79
CA GLN A 251 13.71 0.82 8.60
C GLN A 251 14.26 -0.06 9.74
N GLU A 252 15.09 -1.04 9.40
CA GLU A 252 15.84 -1.73 10.43
C GLU A 252 16.75 -0.71 11.09
N HIS A 253 16.39 -0.24 12.29
CA HIS A 253 17.30 0.49 13.13
C HIS A 253 18.39 -0.50 13.53
N GLY A 254 19.51 -0.41 12.82
CA GLY A 254 20.69 -1.20 13.16
C GLY A 254 20.95 -1.02 14.66
N THR A 255 20.73 -2.08 15.43
CA THR A 255 21.26 -2.14 16.78
C THR A 255 22.76 -2.02 16.63
N ALA A 256 23.28 -0.80 16.89
CA ALA A 256 24.71 -0.59 17.06
C ALA A 256 25.18 -1.62 18.10
N ARG A 257 25.96 -2.60 17.65
CA ARG A 257 26.69 -3.54 18.50
C ARG A 257 27.96 -2.86 18.98
#